data_c87bb3df62df8885cd2a38e029f8806b
#
_entry.id   c87bb3df62df8885cd2a38e029f8806b
#
_cell.length_a   1.000
_cell.length_b   1.000
_cell.length_c   1.000
_cell.angle_alpha   90.00
_cell.angle_beta   90.00
_cell.angle_gamma   90.00
#
_symmetry.space_group_name_H-M   'P 1'
#
loop_
_entity.id
_entity.type
_entity.pdbx_description
1 polymer ?
#
loop_
_entity_poly.entity_id
_entity_poly.type
_entity_poly.pdbx_seq_one_letter_code
_entity_poly.pdbx_strand_id
1 'polypeptide(L)'
;GALEAAGFEVRPVMARVTYGRTVPGPATHQALVVSCDGQDWLVDVGFGGPGPERPLPLLGGKVHTVEGAQFRLVPSFGGDLHLQRKVGSDWTGLFLLSPDSGATPGMKVK
;
A
#
# COMPACT_ATOMS: atom_id res chain seq x y z
N GLY A 1 -2.42 -11.35 17.89
CA GLY A 1 -1.57 -12.18 17.08
C GLY A 1 -0.09 -11.92 17.31
N ALA A 2 0.76 -12.59 16.57
CA ALA A 2 2.21 -12.53 16.78
C ALA A 2 2.77 -11.13 16.52
N LEU A 3 2.27 -10.42 15.52
CA LEU A 3 2.74 -9.08 15.19
C LEU A 3 2.41 -8.09 16.30
N GLU A 4 1.21 -8.17 16.83
CA GLU A 4 0.79 -7.28 17.92
C GLU A 4 1.56 -7.60 19.20
N ALA A 5 1.83 -8.86 19.45
CA ALA A 5 2.62 -9.26 20.63
C ALA A 5 4.06 -8.75 20.53
N ALA A 6 4.57 -8.54 19.32
CA ALA A 6 5.90 -7.98 19.09
C ALA A 6 5.91 -6.45 19.07
N GLY A 7 4.77 -5.79 19.39
CA GLY A 7 4.70 -4.34 19.42
C GLY A 7 4.32 -3.70 18.10
N PHE A 8 3.83 -4.46 17.14
CA PHE A 8 3.36 -3.95 15.86
C PHE A 8 1.86 -3.67 15.92
N GLU A 9 1.42 -2.69 15.18
CA GLU A 9 0.01 -2.47 14.89
C GLU A 9 -0.23 -2.82 13.43
N VAL A 10 -1.30 -3.57 13.17
CA VAL A 10 -1.67 -3.97 11.81
C VAL A 10 -3.11 -3.54 11.57
N ARG A 11 -3.34 -2.81 10.47
CA ARG A 11 -4.69 -2.43 10.09
C ARG A 11 -4.93 -2.67 8.61
N PRO A 12 -6.12 -3.16 8.25
CA PRO A 12 -6.48 -3.29 6.85
C PRO A 12 -6.85 -1.92 6.27
N VAL A 13 -6.53 -1.73 5.01
CA VAL A 13 -6.93 -0.54 4.26
C VAL A 13 -7.49 -0.98 2.92
N MET A 14 -8.39 -0.18 2.38
CA MET A 14 -9.01 -0.50 1.11
C MET A 14 -8.31 0.23 -0.03
N ALA A 15 -8.29 -0.42 -1.17
CA ALA A 15 -7.63 0.12 -2.35
C ALA A 15 -8.50 -0.09 -3.59
N ARG A 16 -8.25 0.77 -4.58
CA ARG A 16 -8.91 0.72 -5.90
C ARG A 16 -7.85 0.37 -6.93
N VAL A 17 -8.03 -0.75 -7.62
CA VAL A 17 -7.07 -1.18 -8.63
C VAL A 17 -7.10 -0.22 -9.81
N THR A 18 -5.93 0.22 -10.23
CA THR A 18 -5.75 1.06 -11.42
C THR A 18 -5.01 0.31 -12.52
N TYR A 19 -4.34 -0.77 -12.18
CA TYR A 19 -3.53 -1.54 -13.11
C TYR A 19 -4.39 -2.08 -14.26
N GLY A 20 -3.99 -1.73 -15.48
CA GLY A 20 -4.73 -2.16 -16.67
C GLY A 20 -6.08 -1.47 -16.86
N ARG A 21 -6.36 -0.38 -16.16
CA ARG A 21 -7.64 0.30 -16.20
C ARG A 21 -7.47 1.77 -16.58
N THR A 22 -8.47 2.31 -17.26
CA THR A 22 -8.50 3.75 -17.58
C THR A 22 -9.08 4.58 -16.43
N VAL A 23 -9.91 3.95 -15.61
CA VAL A 23 -10.45 4.58 -14.39
C VAL A 23 -10.24 3.62 -13.23
N PRO A 24 -10.09 4.14 -11.99
CA PRO A 24 -9.94 3.27 -10.83
C PRO A 24 -11.14 2.35 -10.66
N GLY A 25 -10.87 1.13 -10.23
CA GLY A 25 -11.91 0.17 -9.88
C GLY A 25 -12.58 0.50 -8.56
N PRO A 26 -13.53 -0.33 -8.13
CA PRO A 26 -14.16 -0.17 -6.82
C PRO A 26 -13.13 -0.43 -5.70
N ALA A 27 -13.44 0.05 -4.50
CA ALA A 27 -12.56 -0.10 -3.34
C ALA A 27 -12.72 -1.51 -2.74
N THR A 28 -12.29 -2.51 -3.50
CA THR A 28 -12.44 -3.92 -3.11
C THR A 28 -11.13 -4.63 -2.84
N HIS A 29 -10.00 -4.05 -3.24
CA HIS A 29 -8.69 -4.63 -2.94
C HIS A 29 -8.30 -4.26 -1.53
N GLN A 30 -7.88 -5.23 -0.74
CA GLN A 30 -7.46 -5.00 0.63
C GLN A 30 -5.95 -5.16 0.74
N ALA A 31 -5.31 -4.17 1.37
CA ALA A 31 -3.92 -4.23 1.74
C ALA A 31 -3.80 -4.04 3.25
N LEU A 32 -2.61 -4.16 3.78
CA LEU A 32 -2.36 -3.98 5.20
C LEU A 32 -1.38 -2.83 5.39
N VAL A 33 -1.62 -2.04 6.43
CA VAL A 33 -0.63 -1.09 6.91
C VAL A 33 -0.13 -1.61 8.25
N VAL A 34 1.17 -1.78 8.34
CA VAL A 34 1.83 -2.27 9.55
C VAL A 34 2.63 -1.11 10.13
N SER A 35 2.32 -0.74 11.35
CA SER A 35 3.05 0.32 12.07
C SER A 35 4.05 -0.32 13.01
N CYS A 36 5.31 0.05 12.86
CA CYS A 36 6.40 -0.51 13.65
C CYS A 36 7.43 0.59 13.90
N ASP A 37 7.74 0.84 15.16
CA ASP A 37 8.75 1.84 15.56
C ASP A 37 8.53 3.22 14.93
N GLY A 38 7.26 3.65 14.87
CA GLY A 38 6.92 4.96 14.34
C GLY A 38 6.93 5.05 12.81
N GLN A 39 7.15 3.96 12.13
CA GLN A 39 7.15 3.88 10.67
C GLN A 39 6.00 3.00 10.21
N ASP A 40 5.24 3.49 9.22
CA ASP A 40 4.20 2.69 8.59
C ASP A 40 4.74 2.01 7.34
N TRP A 41 4.30 0.77 7.15
CA TRP A 41 4.71 -0.08 6.03
C TRP A 41 3.47 -0.59 5.30
N LEU A 42 3.53 -0.56 3.98
CA LEU A 42 2.50 -1.18 3.15
C LEU A 42 2.87 -2.63 2.92
N VAL A 43 1.95 -3.52 3.25
CA VAL A 43 2.10 -4.96 3.00
C VAL A 43 0.93 -5.41 2.14
N ASP A 44 1.22 -5.93 0.98
CA ASP A 44 0.20 -6.39 0.06
C ASP A 44 0.49 -7.82 -0.35
N VAL A 45 -0.29 -8.74 0.16
CA VAL A 45 -0.15 -10.16 -0.13
C VAL A 45 -1.15 -10.66 -1.17
N GLY A 46 -2.11 -9.83 -1.56
CA GLY A 46 -3.21 -10.25 -2.43
C GLY A 46 -3.15 -9.74 -3.86
N PHE A 47 -2.35 -8.73 -4.14
CA PHE A 47 -2.31 -8.16 -5.49
C PHE A 47 -1.57 -9.08 -6.47
N GLY A 48 -0.51 -9.72 -5.99
CA GLY A 48 0.28 -10.64 -6.80
C GLY A 48 1.12 -9.93 -7.86
N GLY A 49 1.54 -10.66 -8.86
CA GLY A 49 2.24 -10.24 -10.07
C GLY A 49 3.07 -8.96 -9.99
N PRO A 50 2.53 -7.82 -10.44
CA PRO A 50 3.30 -6.56 -10.47
C PRO A 50 3.44 -5.87 -9.12
N GLY A 51 2.77 -6.35 -8.06
CA GLY A 51 2.84 -5.73 -6.75
C GLY A 51 4.15 -5.98 -6.03
N PRO A 52 4.43 -5.19 -4.97
CA PRO A 52 5.64 -5.41 -4.19
C PRO A 52 5.56 -6.70 -3.39
N GLU A 53 6.63 -7.49 -3.44
CA GLU A 53 6.69 -8.79 -2.76
C GLU A 53 7.13 -8.68 -1.30
N ARG A 54 7.57 -7.49 -0.89
CA ARG A 54 8.03 -7.22 0.47
C ARG A 54 7.39 -5.95 0.98
N PRO A 55 7.40 -5.73 2.31
CA PRO A 55 6.90 -4.48 2.87
C PRO A 55 7.56 -3.27 2.24
N LEU A 56 6.77 -2.24 1.98
CA LEU A 56 7.21 -1.00 1.36
C LEU A 56 6.96 0.14 2.35
N PRO A 57 7.97 0.99 2.64
CA PRO A 57 7.70 2.12 3.51
C PRO A 57 6.58 2.99 2.97
N LEU A 58 5.63 3.35 3.81
CA LEU A 58 4.48 4.17 3.42
C LEU A 58 4.88 5.63 3.44
N LEU A 59 5.80 5.99 2.55
CA LEU A 59 6.35 7.33 2.41
C LEU A 59 6.17 7.80 0.97
N GLY A 60 5.47 8.92 0.80
CA GLY A 60 5.35 9.53 -0.50
C GLY A 60 6.65 10.20 -0.96
N GLY A 61 6.82 10.32 -2.27
CA GLY A 61 7.88 11.10 -2.86
C GLY A 61 9.24 10.43 -2.99
N LYS A 62 9.36 9.16 -2.61
CA LYS A 62 10.60 8.41 -2.74
C LYS A 62 10.41 7.18 -3.60
N VAL A 63 11.47 6.79 -4.30
CA VAL A 63 11.51 5.53 -5.05
C VAL A 63 12.16 4.48 -4.17
N HIS A 64 11.50 3.33 -4.05
CA HIS A 64 12.00 2.20 -3.30
C HIS A 64 12.27 1.03 -4.23
N THR A 65 13.38 0.36 -4.04
CA THR A 65 13.71 -0.84 -4.82
C THR A 65 13.44 -2.08 -3.97
N VAL A 66 12.59 -2.96 -4.49
CA VAL A 66 12.22 -4.20 -3.83
C VAL A 66 12.41 -5.33 -4.83
N GLU A 67 13.30 -6.27 -4.52
CA GLU A 67 13.59 -7.41 -5.38
C GLU A 67 13.87 -7.00 -6.84
N GLY A 68 14.62 -5.91 -7.01
CA GLY A 68 14.98 -5.41 -8.32
C GLY A 68 13.92 -4.56 -9.02
N ALA A 69 12.73 -4.46 -8.48
CA ALA A 69 11.66 -3.62 -9.03
C ALA A 69 11.60 -2.29 -8.28
N GLN A 70 11.26 -1.24 -9.00
CA GLN A 70 11.15 0.09 -8.40
C GLN A 70 9.70 0.47 -8.21
N PHE A 71 9.38 0.96 -7.02
CA PHE A 71 8.04 1.38 -6.63
C PHE A 71 8.07 2.79 -6.04
N ARG A 72 6.96 3.49 -6.16
CA ARG A 72 6.79 4.76 -5.48
C ARG A 72 5.33 4.96 -5.09
N LEU A 73 5.10 5.78 -4.07
CA LEU A 73 3.77 6.21 -3.67
C LEU A 73 3.65 7.69 -4.00
N VAL A 74 2.62 8.04 -4.75
CA VAL A 74 2.39 9.41 -5.20
C VAL A 74 1.10 9.91 -4.56
N PRO A 75 1.12 11.06 -3.89
CA PRO A 75 -0.11 11.62 -3.35
C PRO A 75 -1.17 11.85 -4.43
N SER A 76 -2.41 11.55 -4.08
CA SER A 76 -3.55 11.71 -4.95
C SER A 76 -4.64 12.49 -4.20
N PHE A 77 -5.86 12.52 -4.77
CA PHE A 77 -6.95 13.27 -4.17
C PHE A 77 -7.38 12.69 -2.83
N GLY A 78 -7.82 13.56 -1.93
CA GLY A 78 -8.43 13.15 -0.67
C GLY A 78 -7.50 12.45 0.29
N GLY A 79 -6.20 12.62 0.14
CA GLY A 79 -5.23 11.95 1.00
C GLY A 79 -4.87 10.55 0.55
N ASP A 80 -5.39 10.11 -0.58
CA ASP A 80 -5.02 8.81 -1.14
C ASP A 80 -3.59 8.82 -1.65
N LEU A 81 -3.00 7.63 -1.72
CA LEU A 81 -1.68 7.41 -2.28
C LEU A 81 -1.80 6.47 -3.46
N HIS A 82 -1.13 6.78 -4.55
CA HIS A 82 -1.12 5.94 -5.74
C HIS A 82 0.18 5.15 -5.77
N LEU A 83 0.07 3.84 -5.62
CA LEU A 83 1.22 2.95 -5.75
C LEU A 83 1.50 2.73 -7.21
N GLN A 84 2.75 2.97 -7.60
CA GLN A 84 3.20 2.84 -8.98
C GLN A 84 4.47 2.00 -9.03
N ARG A 85 4.60 1.24 -10.11
CA ARG A 85 5.79 0.45 -10.41
C ARG A 85 6.42 0.97 -11.70
N LYS A 86 7.73 1.10 -11.72
CA LYS A 86 8.43 1.52 -12.94
C LYS A 86 8.53 0.34 -13.89
N VAL A 87 8.10 0.58 -15.13
CA VAL A 87 8.17 -0.40 -16.22
C VAL A 87 8.84 0.30 -17.40
N GLY A 88 10.06 -0.11 -17.72
CA GLY A 88 10.88 0.62 -18.69
C GLY A 88 11.20 2.01 -18.15
N SER A 89 10.84 3.05 -18.89
CA SER A 89 11.03 4.44 -18.47
C SER A 89 9.75 5.05 -17.89
N ASP A 90 8.66 4.29 -17.84
CA ASP A 90 7.35 4.80 -17.42
C ASP A 90 6.95 4.27 -16.05
N TRP A 91 6.10 5.04 -15.37
CA TRP A 91 5.50 4.60 -14.12
C TRP A 91 4.08 4.11 -14.39
N THR A 92 3.83 2.86 -13.98
CA THR A 92 2.53 2.21 -14.17
C THR A 92 1.80 2.18 -12.83
N GLY A 93 0.57 2.66 -12.81
CA GLY A 93 -0.25 2.62 -11.61
C GLY A 93 -0.69 1.21 -11.29
N LEU A 94 -0.67 0.86 -10.01
CA LEU A 94 -1.13 -0.43 -9.52
C LEU A 94 -2.46 -0.29 -8.78
N PHE A 95 -2.51 0.55 -7.75
CA PHE A 95 -3.76 0.82 -7.05
C PHE A 95 -3.68 2.15 -6.28
N LEU A 96 -4.85 2.70 -6.03
CA LEU A 96 -5.03 3.85 -5.15
C LEU A 96 -5.33 3.34 -3.76
N LEU A 97 -4.52 3.76 -2.82
CA LEU A 97 -4.62 3.34 -1.43
C LEU A 97 -5.18 4.48 -0.60
N SER A 98 -6.21 4.18 0.18
CA SER A 98 -6.78 5.12 1.14
C SER A 98 -6.26 4.74 2.52
N PRO A 99 -5.23 5.43 3.03
CA PRO A 99 -4.54 4.98 4.25
C PRO A 99 -5.44 4.88 5.48
N ASP A 100 -6.52 5.66 5.51
CA ASP A 100 -7.45 5.67 6.64
C ASP A 100 -8.72 4.87 6.38
N SER A 101 -8.87 4.27 5.18
CA SER A 101 -10.05 3.50 4.85
C SER A 101 -10.01 2.14 5.54
N GLY A 102 -11.18 1.56 5.76
CA GLY A 102 -11.27 0.24 6.36
C GLY A 102 -10.90 0.21 7.83
N ALA A 103 -10.31 1.25 8.36
CA ALA A 103 -10.00 1.35 9.79
C ALA A 103 -11.12 2.12 10.47
N THR A 104 -11.79 1.49 11.41
CA THR A 104 -12.72 2.18 12.30
C THR A 104 -11.93 2.66 13.51
N PRO A 105 -12.23 3.84 14.05
CA PRO A 105 -11.58 4.28 15.28
C PRO A 105 -11.66 3.17 16.34
N GLY A 106 -10.51 2.80 16.88
CA GLY A 106 -10.43 1.74 17.87
C GLY A 106 -10.29 0.34 17.30
N MET A 107 -10.37 0.16 15.99
CA MET A 107 -10.17 -1.14 15.35
C MET A 107 -8.69 -1.40 15.07
N LYS A 108 -7.87 -1.20 16.04
CA LYS A 108 -6.49 -1.61 15.93
C LYS A 108 -6.38 -3.08 16.28
N VAL A 109 -5.64 -3.80 15.47
CA VAL A 109 -5.33 -5.19 15.75
C VAL A 109 -4.22 -5.19 16.78
N LYS A 110 -4.49 -5.77 17.91
CA LYS A 110 -3.54 -5.84 19.01
C LYS A 110 -3.18 -7.26 19.33
#